data_911d43ce83481bf285f727e335bb58cd
#
_entry.id   911d43ce83481bf285f727e335bb58cd
#
_cell.length_a   1.000
_cell.length_b   1.000
_cell.length_c   1.000
_cell.angle_alpha   90.00
_cell.angle_beta   90.00
_cell.angle_gamma   90.00
#
_symmetry.space_group_name_H-M   'P 1'
#
loop_
_entity.id
_entity.type
_entity.pdbx_description
1 polymer ?
#
loop_
_entity_poly.entity_id
_entity_poly.type
_entity_poly.pdbx_seq_one_letter_code
_entity_poly.pdbx_strand_id
1 'polypeptide(L)'
;MLLSAAFVLLVFAVIDMFLRRQLGDGQPLVTVDAAGLTSSLLPGPAKHIAWADITGLSLTAEQGAKQLRFELTASPERPDRRSFWNGANPAHPALLLTAFDNAAQESLLQAIRHHLAASTSPAASQMDELSQEIGRENEFQEQLKALAPFPWLTWLLVAANVGIWLVTLKLGAGLAHSAPDKLLVWGGNTASAVQAGEWWRLLSATFLHSGLMHVAMNMIGLAAAGITVERIYGQRLYAIIYLGSGLLGSALSLHFAAQKAVSVGASGAVFGVTGALLVAVLQH
;
A
#
# COMPACT_ATOMS: atom_id res chain seq x y z
N MET A 1 17.39 5.56 24.87
CA MET A 1 18.02 5.32 23.55
C MET A 1 18.20 3.84 23.22
N LEU A 2 18.73 2.98 24.12
CA LEU A 2 18.92 1.54 23.86
C LEU A 2 17.61 0.76 23.62
N LEU A 3 16.53 1.07 24.34
CA LEU A 3 15.22 0.42 24.18
C LEU A 3 14.53 0.72 22.83
N SER A 4 14.72 1.91 22.27
CA SER A 4 14.14 2.28 20.96
C SER A 4 14.89 1.62 19.80
N ALA A 5 16.20 1.49 19.88
CA ALA A 5 16.99 0.76 18.89
C ALA A 5 16.67 -0.74 18.93
N ALA A 6 16.54 -1.33 20.11
CA ALA A 6 16.13 -2.72 20.29
C ALA A 6 14.74 -3.01 19.73
N PHE A 7 13.76 -2.08 19.90
CA PHE A 7 12.42 -2.22 19.33
C PHE A 7 12.44 -2.16 17.80
N VAL A 8 13.19 -1.23 17.20
CA VAL A 8 13.34 -1.14 15.75
C VAL A 8 14.00 -2.41 15.19
N LEU A 9 15.06 -2.90 15.83
CA LEU A 9 15.71 -4.16 15.43
C LEU A 9 14.77 -5.36 15.59
N LEU A 10 13.96 -5.39 16.64
CA LEU A 10 12.94 -6.44 16.83
C LEU A 10 11.89 -6.40 15.73
N VAL A 11 11.40 -5.22 15.35
CA VAL A 11 10.44 -5.06 14.24
C VAL A 11 11.05 -5.54 12.93
N PHE A 12 12.29 -5.14 12.63
CA PHE A 12 13.00 -5.63 11.44
C PHE A 12 13.24 -7.15 11.49
N ALA A 13 13.62 -7.70 12.64
CA ALA A 13 13.82 -9.14 12.79
C ALA A 13 12.49 -9.92 12.63
N VAL A 14 11.38 -9.39 13.15
CA VAL A 14 10.06 -9.99 12.96
C VAL A 14 9.61 -9.91 11.50
N ILE A 15 9.83 -8.79 10.83
CA ILE A 15 9.55 -8.62 9.39
C ILE A 15 10.43 -9.58 8.57
N ASP A 16 11.74 -9.64 8.83
CA ASP A 16 12.67 -10.54 8.16
C ASP A 16 12.32 -12.01 8.39
N MET A 17 11.99 -12.38 9.62
CA MET A 17 11.53 -13.72 9.97
C MET A 17 10.20 -14.07 9.26
N PHE A 18 9.27 -13.12 9.17
CA PHE A 18 8.01 -13.29 8.46
C PHE A 18 8.22 -13.43 6.95
N LEU A 19 9.07 -12.57 6.37
CA LEU A 19 9.46 -12.63 4.95
C LEU A 19 10.17 -13.94 4.62
N ARG A 20 11.15 -14.39 5.44
CA ARG A 20 11.84 -15.69 5.25
C ARG A 20 10.89 -16.87 5.35
N ARG A 21 9.91 -16.84 6.27
CA ARG A 21 8.86 -17.85 6.34
C ARG A 21 7.94 -17.88 5.14
N GLN A 22 7.66 -16.71 4.54
CA GLN A 22 6.82 -16.57 3.36
C GLN A 22 7.59 -16.92 2.07
N LEU A 23 8.86 -16.48 1.95
CA LEU A 23 9.68 -16.64 0.74
C LEU A 23 10.36 -18.01 0.63
N GLY A 24 10.33 -18.85 1.69
CA GLY A 24 10.88 -20.21 1.72
C GLY A 24 12.40 -20.26 1.51
N ASP A 25 12.98 -21.41 1.83
CA ASP A 25 14.43 -21.68 1.69
C ASP A 25 14.81 -22.04 0.24
N GLY A 26 14.59 -21.12 -0.71
CA GLY A 26 14.91 -21.33 -2.13
C GLY A 26 13.97 -22.27 -2.87
N GLN A 27 12.86 -22.70 -2.25
CA GLN A 27 11.82 -23.46 -2.93
C GLN A 27 10.95 -22.52 -3.79
N PRO A 28 10.46 -22.97 -4.96
CA PRO A 28 9.58 -22.15 -5.78
C PRO A 28 8.31 -21.78 -5.01
N LEU A 29 7.92 -20.49 -5.08
CA LEU A 29 6.71 -19.98 -4.40
C LEU A 29 5.44 -20.64 -4.94
N VAL A 30 5.44 -20.99 -6.23
CA VAL A 30 4.37 -21.68 -6.93
C VAL A 30 4.97 -22.71 -7.86
N THR A 31 4.41 -23.90 -7.85
CA THR A 31 4.66 -24.94 -8.84
C THR A 31 3.34 -25.29 -9.54
N VAL A 32 3.40 -25.45 -10.86
CA VAL A 32 2.27 -25.82 -11.71
C VAL A 32 2.67 -27.06 -12.47
N ASP A 33 1.92 -28.15 -12.30
CA ASP A 33 2.15 -29.43 -12.97
C ASP A 33 0.85 -30.06 -13.45
N ALA A 34 0.90 -31.27 -13.98
CA ALA A 34 -0.27 -31.99 -14.49
C ALA A 34 -1.31 -32.30 -13.39
N ALA A 35 -0.91 -32.41 -12.12
CA ALA A 35 -1.80 -32.72 -11.01
C ALA A 35 -2.53 -31.50 -10.50
N GLY A 36 -1.88 -30.33 -10.51
CA GLY A 36 -2.48 -29.13 -9.97
C GLY A 36 -1.49 -27.98 -9.76
N LEU A 37 -1.93 -27.01 -8.96
CA LEU A 37 -1.15 -25.87 -8.51
C LEU A 37 -0.79 -26.08 -7.04
N THR A 38 0.50 -25.95 -6.73
CA THR A 38 1.00 -26.00 -5.35
C THR A 38 1.68 -24.68 -5.00
N SER A 39 1.33 -24.09 -3.85
CA SER A 39 1.96 -22.85 -3.41
C SER A 39 2.07 -22.77 -1.89
N SER A 40 3.23 -22.29 -1.43
CA SER A 40 3.45 -21.94 -0.02
C SER A 40 2.67 -20.69 0.43
N LEU A 41 2.21 -19.87 -0.53
CA LEU A 41 1.44 -18.66 -0.29
C LEU A 41 -0.04 -18.96 0.01
N LEU A 42 -0.52 -20.16 -0.31
CA LEU A 42 -1.90 -20.56 -0.08
C LEU A 42 -2.13 -21.08 1.35
N PRO A 43 -3.35 -20.94 1.91
CA PRO A 43 -3.67 -21.42 3.26
C PRO A 43 -3.56 -22.94 3.38
N GLY A 44 -3.10 -23.45 4.52
CA GLY A 44 -2.75 -24.82 4.84
C GLY A 44 -3.42 -25.95 4.03
N PRO A 45 -4.75 -26.16 4.16
CA PRO A 45 -5.45 -27.22 3.40
C PRO A 45 -5.53 -26.99 1.91
N ALA A 46 -5.32 -25.75 1.44
CA ALA A 46 -5.37 -25.38 0.03
C ALA A 46 -3.99 -25.14 -0.57
N LYS A 47 -2.89 -25.56 0.09
CA LYS A 47 -1.54 -25.45 -0.48
C LYS A 47 -1.38 -26.18 -1.80
N HIS A 48 -2.13 -27.26 -2.01
CA HIS A 48 -2.26 -27.95 -3.29
C HIS A 48 -3.71 -27.88 -3.76
N ILE A 49 -3.91 -27.44 -5.00
CA ILE A 49 -5.22 -27.33 -5.65
C ILE A 49 -5.17 -28.18 -6.92
N ALA A 50 -5.94 -29.26 -6.96
CA ALA A 50 -6.08 -30.07 -8.16
C ALA A 50 -6.91 -29.33 -9.24
N TRP A 51 -6.56 -29.46 -10.51
CA TRP A 51 -7.28 -28.80 -11.60
C TRP A 51 -8.77 -29.13 -11.65
N ALA A 52 -9.14 -30.37 -11.32
CA ALA A 52 -10.54 -30.79 -11.28
C ALA A 52 -11.35 -30.17 -10.15
N ASP A 53 -10.70 -29.64 -9.11
CA ASP A 53 -11.37 -29.01 -7.98
C ASP A 53 -11.73 -27.55 -8.24
N ILE A 54 -11.15 -26.92 -9.26
CA ILE A 54 -11.36 -25.52 -9.60
C ILE A 54 -12.68 -25.37 -10.36
N THR A 55 -13.66 -24.71 -9.74
CA THR A 55 -14.97 -24.45 -10.33
C THR A 55 -15.09 -23.03 -10.90
N GLY A 56 -14.27 -22.10 -10.41
CA GLY A 56 -14.26 -20.71 -10.86
C GLY A 56 -12.96 -20.00 -10.52
N LEU A 57 -12.73 -18.89 -11.22
CA LEU A 57 -11.59 -17.98 -11.02
C LEU A 57 -12.11 -16.54 -11.00
N SER A 58 -11.56 -15.74 -10.13
CA SER A 58 -11.83 -14.29 -10.12
C SER A 58 -10.57 -13.49 -9.77
N LEU A 59 -10.46 -12.30 -10.34
CA LEU A 59 -9.43 -11.33 -9.98
C LEU A 59 -10.01 -10.36 -8.94
N THR A 60 -9.33 -10.18 -7.84
CA THR A 60 -9.70 -9.19 -6.84
C THR A 60 -8.53 -8.27 -6.58
N ALA A 61 -8.80 -6.97 -6.49
CA ALA A 61 -7.83 -5.95 -6.08
C ALA A 61 -8.26 -5.41 -4.71
N GLU A 62 -7.65 -5.94 -3.66
CA GLU A 62 -7.89 -5.46 -2.30
C GLU A 62 -6.67 -4.65 -1.83
N GLN A 63 -6.87 -3.39 -1.43
CA GLN A 63 -5.81 -2.50 -0.92
C GLN A 63 -4.58 -2.36 -1.85
N GLY A 64 -4.79 -2.41 -3.17
CA GLY A 64 -3.71 -2.32 -4.16
C GLY A 64 -2.97 -3.64 -4.43
N ALA A 65 -3.36 -4.73 -3.80
CA ALA A 65 -2.81 -6.06 -4.04
C ALA A 65 -3.71 -6.85 -5.00
N LYS A 66 -3.17 -7.25 -6.14
CA LYS A 66 -3.87 -8.12 -7.09
C LYS A 66 -3.82 -9.57 -6.58
N GLN A 67 -4.98 -10.20 -6.49
CA GLN A 67 -5.13 -11.57 -6.03
C GLN A 67 -5.93 -12.38 -7.03
N LEU A 68 -5.38 -13.52 -7.47
CA LEU A 68 -6.10 -14.53 -8.21
C LEU A 68 -6.81 -15.45 -7.19
N ARG A 69 -8.13 -15.37 -7.12
CA ARG A 69 -8.97 -16.18 -6.22
C ARG A 69 -9.48 -17.39 -6.94
N PHE A 70 -9.37 -18.55 -6.30
CA PHE A 70 -9.89 -19.81 -6.79
C PHE A 70 -11.19 -20.14 -6.06
N GLU A 71 -12.21 -20.49 -6.81
CA GLU A 71 -13.41 -21.12 -6.29
C GLU A 71 -13.24 -22.63 -6.42
N LEU A 72 -13.34 -23.34 -5.29
CA LEU A 72 -13.08 -24.76 -5.24
C LEU A 72 -14.35 -25.56 -4.95
N THR A 73 -14.40 -26.78 -5.44
CA THR A 73 -15.43 -27.75 -5.06
C THR A 73 -15.46 -27.90 -3.55
N ALA A 74 -16.65 -27.87 -2.95
CA ALA A 74 -16.83 -28.03 -1.51
C ALA A 74 -16.23 -29.34 -1.00
N SER A 75 -15.41 -29.24 0.04
CA SER A 75 -14.74 -30.39 0.67
C SER A 75 -14.71 -30.20 2.19
N PRO A 76 -14.93 -31.26 2.99
CA PRO A 76 -14.81 -31.20 4.45
C PRO A 76 -13.43 -30.76 4.93
N GLU A 77 -12.38 -30.99 4.15
CA GLU A 77 -11.00 -30.62 4.45
C GLU A 77 -10.74 -29.11 4.22
N ARG A 78 -11.59 -28.47 3.43
CA ARG A 78 -11.51 -27.05 3.08
C ARG A 78 -12.79 -26.33 3.49
N PRO A 79 -12.99 -26.08 4.80
CA PRO A 79 -14.21 -25.43 5.30
C PRO A 79 -14.30 -23.99 4.78
N ASP A 80 -15.50 -23.58 4.38
CA ASP A 80 -15.81 -22.19 4.02
C ASP A 80 -15.86 -21.32 5.28
N ARG A 81 -14.69 -21.06 5.84
CA ARG A 81 -14.51 -20.28 7.05
C ARG A 81 -13.23 -19.43 6.96
N ARG A 82 -13.38 -18.12 7.06
CA ARG A 82 -12.22 -17.23 7.14
C ARG A 82 -11.46 -17.43 8.44
N SER A 83 -10.14 -17.53 8.34
CA SER A 83 -9.24 -17.53 9.49
C SER A 83 -9.28 -16.17 10.19
N PHE A 84 -9.44 -16.18 11.50
CA PHE A 84 -9.41 -14.98 12.34
C PHE A 84 -8.06 -14.24 12.28
N TRP A 85 -6.95 -14.99 12.12
CA TRP A 85 -5.60 -14.43 12.22
C TRP A 85 -5.08 -13.80 10.91
N ASN A 86 -5.49 -14.30 9.76
CA ASN A 86 -4.95 -13.87 8.45
C ASN A 86 -6.03 -13.65 7.38
N GLY A 87 -7.30 -13.78 7.74
CA GLY A 87 -8.41 -13.60 6.80
C GLY A 87 -8.51 -14.66 5.69
N ALA A 88 -7.58 -15.62 5.63
CA ALA A 88 -7.55 -16.62 4.58
C ALA A 88 -8.73 -17.59 4.66
N ASN A 89 -9.32 -17.93 3.51
CA ASN A 89 -10.41 -18.89 3.40
C ASN A 89 -9.95 -20.10 2.57
N PRO A 90 -9.88 -21.30 3.15
CA PRO A 90 -9.43 -22.49 2.41
C PRO A 90 -10.37 -22.93 1.28
N ALA A 91 -11.64 -22.59 1.33
CA ALA A 91 -12.60 -22.89 0.26
C ALA A 91 -12.46 -21.92 -0.92
N HIS A 92 -11.95 -20.70 -0.67
CA HIS A 92 -11.71 -19.65 -1.65
C HIS A 92 -10.28 -19.11 -1.51
N PRO A 93 -9.25 -19.95 -1.72
CA PRO A 93 -7.87 -19.51 -1.58
C PRO A 93 -7.54 -18.45 -2.64
N ALA A 94 -6.68 -17.49 -2.26
CA ALA A 94 -6.25 -16.44 -3.16
C ALA A 94 -4.72 -16.43 -3.27
N LEU A 95 -4.22 -16.37 -4.48
CA LEU A 95 -2.80 -16.24 -4.78
C LEU A 95 -2.47 -14.77 -5.05
N LEU A 96 -1.53 -14.24 -4.28
CA LEU A 96 -1.10 -12.85 -4.40
C LEU A 96 -0.24 -12.67 -5.66
N LEU A 97 -0.80 -12.10 -6.73
CA LEU A 97 -0.08 -11.87 -7.98
C LEU A 97 0.99 -10.79 -7.87
N THR A 98 0.79 -9.79 -7.02
CA THR A 98 1.79 -8.74 -6.77
C THR A 98 3.09 -9.23 -6.13
N ALA A 99 3.14 -10.49 -5.68
CA ALA A 99 4.38 -11.14 -5.23
C ALA A 99 5.32 -11.52 -6.40
N PHE A 100 4.85 -11.43 -7.64
CA PHE A 100 5.56 -11.79 -8.87
C PHE A 100 5.77 -10.57 -9.76
N ASP A 101 6.87 -10.53 -10.50
CA ASP A 101 7.03 -9.55 -11.57
C ASP A 101 6.10 -9.86 -12.75
N ASN A 102 5.95 -8.93 -13.69
CA ASN A 102 5.02 -9.06 -14.80
C ASN A 102 5.31 -10.30 -15.67
N ALA A 103 6.58 -10.65 -15.89
CA ALA A 103 6.97 -11.80 -16.68
C ALA A 103 6.62 -13.11 -15.98
N ALA A 104 6.85 -13.20 -14.68
CA ALA A 104 6.48 -14.37 -13.87
C ALA A 104 4.95 -14.50 -13.75
N GLN A 105 4.21 -13.39 -13.62
CA GLN A 105 2.74 -13.41 -13.66
C GLN A 105 2.23 -13.99 -14.98
N GLU A 106 2.76 -13.52 -16.09
CA GLU A 106 2.35 -13.97 -17.42
C GLU A 106 2.65 -15.46 -17.63
N SER A 107 3.85 -15.90 -17.25
CA SER A 107 4.24 -17.31 -17.30
C SER A 107 3.34 -18.20 -16.43
N LEU A 108 3.00 -17.73 -15.22
CA LEU A 108 2.11 -18.42 -14.29
C LEU A 108 0.69 -18.54 -14.88
N LEU A 109 0.15 -17.46 -15.42
CA LEU A 109 -1.18 -17.45 -16.02
C LEU A 109 -1.26 -18.33 -17.26
N GLN A 110 -0.23 -18.34 -18.10
CA GLN A 110 -0.12 -19.24 -19.24
C GLN A 110 -0.09 -20.71 -18.80
N ALA A 111 0.68 -21.05 -17.76
CA ALA A 111 0.72 -22.40 -17.22
C ALA A 111 -0.64 -22.85 -16.66
N ILE A 112 -1.30 -22.00 -15.88
CA ILE A 112 -2.65 -22.26 -15.34
C ILE A 112 -3.64 -22.48 -16.51
N ARG A 113 -3.63 -21.58 -17.49
CA ARG A 113 -4.48 -21.66 -18.69
C ARG A 113 -4.28 -22.97 -19.44
N HIS A 114 -3.03 -23.38 -19.66
CA HIS A 114 -2.70 -24.61 -20.37
C HIS A 114 -3.32 -25.85 -19.70
N HIS A 115 -3.17 -25.96 -18.39
CA HIS A 115 -3.69 -27.07 -17.62
C HIS A 115 -5.21 -27.04 -17.43
N LEU A 116 -5.81 -25.86 -17.25
CA LEU A 116 -7.26 -25.72 -17.17
C LEU A 116 -7.94 -26.04 -18.51
N ALA A 117 -7.34 -25.65 -19.63
CA ALA A 117 -7.87 -26.01 -20.96
C ALA A 117 -7.85 -27.54 -21.24
N ALA A 118 -6.89 -28.27 -20.63
CA ALA A 118 -6.82 -29.73 -20.69
C ALA A 118 -7.77 -30.41 -19.69
N SER A 119 -8.31 -29.68 -18.72
CA SER A 119 -9.26 -30.18 -17.72
C SER A 119 -10.70 -29.92 -18.16
N THR A 120 -11.67 -30.58 -17.53
CA THR A 120 -13.11 -30.32 -17.75
C THR A 120 -13.64 -29.18 -16.89
N SER A 121 -12.76 -28.35 -16.32
CA SER A 121 -13.12 -27.26 -15.40
C SER A 121 -13.87 -26.14 -16.13
N PRO A 122 -15.01 -25.65 -15.59
CA PRO A 122 -15.69 -24.47 -16.11
C PRO A 122 -14.87 -23.19 -16.00
N ALA A 123 -13.83 -23.16 -15.17
CA ALA A 123 -12.92 -22.04 -15.01
C ALA A 123 -12.05 -21.74 -16.25
N ALA A 124 -11.96 -22.69 -17.21
CA ALA A 124 -11.15 -22.50 -18.42
C ALA A 124 -11.61 -21.29 -19.27
N SER A 125 -12.92 -21.05 -19.38
CA SER A 125 -13.47 -19.89 -20.13
C SER A 125 -13.19 -18.56 -19.42
N GLN A 126 -13.19 -18.54 -18.08
CA GLN A 126 -12.92 -17.34 -17.30
C GLN A 126 -11.45 -16.94 -17.37
N MET A 127 -10.55 -17.89 -17.62
CA MET A 127 -9.12 -17.66 -17.67
C MET A 127 -8.70 -16.73 -18.83
N ASP A 128 -9.41 -16.76 -19.96
CA ASP A 128 -9.12 -15.90 -21.10
C ASP A 128 -9.45 -14.42 -20.78
N GLU A 129 -10.60 -14.17 -20.17
CA GLU A 129 -11.00 -12.83 -19.75
C GLU A 129 -10.05 -12.26 -18.67
N LEU A 130 -9.72 -13.08 -17.68
CA LEU A 130 -8.79 -12.71 -16.61
C LEU A 130 -7.38 -12.40 -17.15
N SER A 131 -6.88 -13.21 -18.08
CA SER A 131 -5.57 -12.98 -18.70
C SER A 131 -5.53 -11.68 -19.48
N GLN A 132 -6.61 -11.34 -20.20
CA GLN A 132 -6.72 -10.07 -20.91
C GLN A 132 -6.84 -8.88 -19.96
N GLU A 133 -7.57 -9.01 -18.85
CA GLU A 133 -7.69 -7.96 -17.84
C GLU A 133 -6.34 -7.67 -17.18
N ILE A 134 -5.63 -8.72 -16.75
CA ILE A 134 -4.30 -8.61 -16.16
C ILE A 134 -3.30 -8.01 -17.16
N GLY A 135 -3.36 -8.44 -18.44
CA GLY A 135 -2.51 -7.92 -19.50
C GLY A 135 -2.71 -6.42 -19.72
N ARG A 136 -3.96 -5.97 -19.84
CA ARG A 136 -4.30 -4.52 -19.98
C ARG A 136 -3.82 -3.70 -18.79
N GLU A 137 -4.01 -4.21 -17.60
CA GLU A 137 -3.54 -3.52 -16.40
C GLU A 137 -2.01 -3.45 -16.32
N ASN A 138 -1.31 -4.54 -16.67
CA ASN A 138 0.16 -4.54 -16.70
C ASN A 138 0.69 -3.57 -17.77
N GLU A 139 0.09 -3.55 -18.96
CA GLU A 139 0.43 -2.60 -20.01
C GLU A 139 0.22 -1.14 -19.56
N PHE A 140 -0.91 -0.85 -18.91
CA PHE A 140 -1.17 0.47 -18.33
C PHE A 140 -0.12 0.87 -17.30
N GLN A 141 0.27 -0.05 -16.41
CA GLN A 141 1.32 0.21 -15.41
C GLN A 141 2.68 0.45 -16.07
N GLU A 142 3.03 -0.28 -17.14
CA GLU A 142 4.26 -0.05 -17.88
C GLU A 142 4.25 1.32 -18.61
N GLN A 143 3.11 1.71 -19.19
CA GLN A 143 2.95 3.04 -19.79
C GLN A 143 3.12 4.15 -18.75
N LEU A 144 2.52 3.99 -17.53
CA LEU A 144 2.73 4.93 -16.43
C LEU A 144 4.19 5.01 -15.99
N LYS A 145 4.89 3.86 -15.92
CA LYS A 145 6.32 3.84 -15.60
C LYS A 145 7.16 4.51 -16.68
N ALA A 146 6.79 4.36 -17.95
CA ALA A 146 7.49 5.02 -19.06
C ALA A 146 7.37 6.55 -19.01
N LEU A 147 6.23 7.09 -18.57
CA LEU A 147 6.02 8.53 -18.40
C LEU A 147 6.92 9.14 -17.31
N ALA A 148 7.10 8.45 -16.19
CA ALA A 148 7.98 8.85 -15.10
C ALA A 148 8.60 7.61 -14.44
N PRO A 149 9.77 7.14 -14.94
CA PRO A 149 10.39 5.90 -14.46
C PRO A 149 10.66 5.91 -12.95
N PHE A 150 11.08 7.08 -12.43
CA PHE A 150 11.33 7.26 -11.02
C PHE A 150 10.55 8.46 -10.46
N PRO A 151 9.56 8.26 -9.57
CA PRO A 151 8.79 9.31 -8.92
C PRO A 151 9.60 9.97 -7.81
N TRP A 152 10.64 10.72 -8.18
CA TRP A 152 11.63 11.25 -7.25
C TRP A 152 11.06 12.28 -6.28
N LEU A 153 10.04 13.06 -6.72
CA LEU A 153 9.45 14.09 -5.86
C LEU A 153 8.65 13.46 -4.71
N THR A 154 7.91 12.39 -4.97
CA THR A 154 7.24 11.62 -3.92
C THR A 154 8.24 11.13 -2.87
N TRP A 155 9.36 10.52 -3.30
CA TRP A 155 10.38 10.05 -2.39
C TRP A 155 11.13 11.17 -1.67
N LEU A 156 11.35 12.31 -2.34
CA LEU A 156 11.88 13.52 -1.71
C LEU A 156 10.97 14.04 -0.60
N LEU A 157 9.64 14.09 -0.85
CA LEU A 157 8.65 14.51 0.14
C LEU A 157 8.58 13.53 1.33
N VAL A 158 8.63 12.23 1.06
CA VAL A 158 8.72 11.21 2.12
C VAL A 158 9.99 11.41 2.95
N ALA A 159 11.14 11.55 2.30
CA ALA A 159 12.42 11.76 2.97
C ALA A 159 12.44 13.06 3.79
N ALA A 160 11.86 14.16 3.28
CA ALA A 160 11.75 15.42 3.99
C ALA A 160 10.90 15.28 5.27
N ASN A 161 9.73 14.67 5.17
CA ASN A 161 8.84 14.47 6.32
C ASN A 161 9.50 13.56 7.39
N VAL A 162 10.08 12.44 6.99
CA VAL A 162 10.79 11.54 7.90
C VAL A 162 12.02 12.22 8.49
N GLY A 163 12.79 12.94 7.67
CA GLY A 163 13.98 13.67 8.13
C GLY A 163 13.66 14.73 9.17
N ILE A 164 12.62 15.55 8.94
CA ILE A 164 12.16 16.55 9.90
C ILE A 164 11.68 15.87 11.19
N TRP A 165 10.92 14.79 11.09
CA TRP A 165 10.48 14.03 12.26
C TRP A 165 11.67 13.45 13.05
N LEU A 166 12.70 12.92 12.41
CA LEU A 166 13.92 12.44 13.07
C LEU A 166 14.69 13.58 13.76
N VAL A 167 14.74 14.76 13.15
CA VAL A 167 15.34 15.96 13.77
C VAL A 167 14.55 16.36 15.02
N THR A 168 13.23 16.46 14.95
CA THR A 168 12.40 16.79 16.11
C THR A 168 12.52 15.75 17.21
N LEU A 169 12.65 14.45 16.85
CA LEU A 169 12.89 13.37 17.80
C LEU A 169 14.22 13.57 18.55
N LYS A 170 15.32 13.92 17.86
CA LYS A 170 16.61 14.25 18.46
C LYS A 170 16.55 15.48 19.38
N LEU A 171 15.68 16.45 19.05
CA LEU A 171 15.47 17.65 19.84
C LEU A 171 14.49 17.42 21.02
N GLY A 172 14.14 16.18 21.31
CA GLY A 172 13.36 15.78 22.49
C GLY A 172 11.86 15.65 22.25
N ALA A 173 11.43 15.46 21.00
CA ALA A 173 10.10 14.97 20.72
C ALA A 173 9.90 13.56 21.27
N GLY A 174 8.69 13.23 21.70
CA GLY A 174 8.35 11.87 22.08
C GLY A 174 8.24 10.95 20.86
N LEU A 175 8.76 9.71 20.97
CA LEU A 175 8.66 8.73 19.89
C LEU A 175 7.20 8.40 19.54
N ALA A 176 6.38 8.11 20.54
CA ALA A 176 4.98 7.76 20.37
C ALA A 176 4.09 9.02 20.23
N HIS A 177 4.38 10.05 21.01
CA HIS A 177 3.62 11.29 21.04
C HIS A 177 4.49 12.46 21.48
N SER A 178 4.44 13.56 20.74
CA SER A 178 5.16 14.80 21.03
C SER A 178 4.25 15.77 21.77
N ALA A 179 4.82 16.48 22.76
CA ALA A 179 4.09 17.49 23.50
C ALA A 179 3.71 18.69 22.59
N PRO A 180 2.48 19.24 22.70
CA PRO A 180 2.00 20.30 21.83
C PRO A 180 2.85 21.59 21.88
N ASP A 181 3.40 21.93 23.03
CA ASP A 181 4.27 23.08 23.23
C ASP A 181 5.55 22.98 22.40
N LYS A 182 6.16 21.80 22.33
CA LYS A 182 7.33 21.54 21.47
C LYS A 182 6.98 21.66 20.00
N LEU A 183 5.86 21.07 19.58
CA LEU A 183 5.39 21.17 18.21
C LEU A 183 5.14 22.61 17.79
N LEU A 184 4.60 23.44 18.70
CA LEU A 184 4.38 24.86 18.47
C LEU A 184 5.69 25.62 18.26
N VAL A 185 6.73 25.34 19.07
CA VAL A 185 8.07 25.94 18.94
C VAL A 185 8.68 25.59 17.57
N TRP A 186 8.48 24.38 17.05
CA TRP A 186 9.03 23.95 15.78
C TRP A 186 8.21 24.35 14.55
N GLY A 187 7.12 25.10 14.73
CA GLY A 187 6.31 25.62 13.63
C GLY A 187 4.96 24.93 13.45
N GLY A 188 4.48 24.26 14.50
CA GLY A 188 3.10 23.75 14.53
C GLY A 188 2.09 24.88 14.36
N ASN A 189 0.96 24.58 13.72
CA ASN A 189 -0.06 25.54 13.34
C ASN A 189 -1.08 25.73 14.47
N THR A 190 -1.35 27.00 14.83
CA THR A 190 -2.44 27.38 15.74
C THR A 190 -3.15 28.62 15.23
N ALA A 191 -4.45 28.78 15.55
CA ALA A 191 -5.21 29.96 15.15
C ALA A 191 -4.60 31.26 15.69
N SER A 192 -4.15 31.27 16.94
CA SER A 192 -3.57 32.46 17.58
C SER A 192 -2.25 32.90 16.93
N ALA A 193 -1.37 31.94 16.57
CA ALA A 193 -0.09 32.26 15.93
C ALA A 193 -0.28 32.83 14.51
N VAL A 194 -1.17 32.23 13.72
CA VAL A 194 -1.47 32.68 12.36
C VAL A 194 -2.15 34.04 12.37
N GLN A 195 -3.08 34.32 13.32
CA GLN A 195 -3.69 35.65 13.52
C GLN A 195 -2.66 36.69 13.94
N ALA A 196 -1.62 36.29 14.67
CA ALA A 196 -0.48 37.17 15.02
C ALA A 196 0.49 37.41 13.85
N GLY A 197 0.22 36.85 12.65
CA GLY A 197 1.02 37.07 11.44
C GLY A 197 2.01 35.94 11.10
N GLU A 198 2.02 34.82 11.83
CA GLU A 198 2.95 33.71 11.59
C GLU A 198 2.41 32.74 10.50
N TRP A 199 2.09 33.29 9.31
CA TRP A 199 1.50 32.55 8.17
C TRP A 199 2.33 31.37 7.68
N TRP A 200 3.65 31.42 7.85
CA TRP A 200 4.58 30.36 7.50
C TRP A 200 4.26 29.02 8.18
N ARG A 201 3.55 29.05 9.32
CA ARG A 201 3.11 27.87 10.06
C ARG A 201 2.11 27.00 9.29
N LEU A 202 1.36 27.60 8.36
CA LEU A 202 0.47 26.85 7.49
C LEU A 202 1.24 25.82 6.65
N LEU A 203 2.47 26.18 6.26
CA LEU A 203 3.34 25.30 5.48
C LEU A 203 4.18 24.39 6.37
N SER A 204 4.86 24.93 7.38
CA SER A 204 5.76 24.14 8.24
C SER A 204 5.03 23.02 8.98
N ALA A 205 3.79 23.27 9.41
CA ALA A 205 2.95 22.28 10.08
C ALA A 205 2.71 21.03 9.21
N THR A 206 2.69 21.17 7.87
CA THR A 206 2.51 20.06 6.94
C THR A 206 3.65 19.04 7.02
N PHE A 207 4.85 19.47 7.47
CA PHE A 207 6.03 18.61 7.57
C PHE A 207 6.32 18.12 9.00
N LEU A 208 5.58 18.62 10.00
CA LEU A 208 5.73 18.20 11.39
C LEU A 208 4.79 17.04 11.72
N HIS A 209 5.26 16.13 12.60
CA HIS A 209 4.46 14.98 13.02
C HIS A 209 4.52 14.77 14.53
N SER A 210 3.37 14.42 15.10
CA SER A 210 3.21 14.28 16.56
C SER A 210 3.75 12.98 17.12
N GLY A 211 4.15 12.00 16.27
CA GLY A 211 4.71 10.73 16.70
C GLY A 211 4.87 9.73 15.55
N LEU A 212 5.47 8.57 15.87
CA LEU A 212 5.83 7.52 14.91
C LEU A 212 4.63 7.03 14.07
N MET A 213 3.52 6.72 14.72
CA MET A 213 2.34 6.21 14.00
C MET A 213 1.79 7.27 13.04
N HIS A 214 1.81 8.54 13.46
CA HIS A 214 1.31 9.65 12.64
C HIS A 214 2.17 9.85 11.39
N VAL A 215 3.51 9.88 11.51
CA VAL A 215 4.38 10.00 10.33
C VAL A 215 4.29 8.74 9.45
N ALA A 216 4.25 7.54 10.05
CA ALA A 216 4.18 6.29 9.29
C ALA A 216 2.92 6.22 8.41
N MET A 217 1.74 6.52 8.97
CA MET A 217 0.48 6.48 8.22
C MET A 217 0.45 7.53 7.10
N ASN A 218 0.97 8.74 7.35
CA ASN A 218 1.08 9.76 6.31
C ASN A 218 2.03 9.32 5.19
N MET A 219 3.19 8.74 5.52
CA MET A 219 4.16 8.31 4.52
C MET A 219 3.69 7.11 3.70
N ILE A 220 2.99 6.17 4.32
CA ILE A 220 2.34 5.05 3.60
C ILE A 220 1.29 5.61 2.62
N GLY A 221 0.40 6.51 3.07
CA GLY A 221 -0.60 7.13 2.20
C GLY A 221 0.02 7.96 1.07
N LEU A 222 1.08 8.74 1.39
CA LEU A 222 1.81 9.53 0.40
C LEU A 222 2.50 8.64 -0.65
N ALA A 223 3.16 7.57 -0.25
CA ALA A 223 3.79 6.65 -1.18
C ALA A 223 2.75 5.92 -2.04
N ALA A 224 1.67 5.43 -1.45
CA ALA A 224 0.63 4.67 -2.15
C ALA A 224 -0.07 5.49 -3.25
N ALA A 225 -0.48 6.72 -2.96
CA ALA A 225 -1.15 7.59 -3.92
C ALA A 225 -0.17 8.46 -4.74
N GLY A 226 0.87 8.98 -4.09
CA GLY A 226 1.78 9.97 -4.66
C GLY A 226 2.57 9.46 -5.85
N ILE A 227 3.05 8.21 -5.81
CA ILE A 227 3.78 7.59 -6.92
C ILE A 227 2.95 7.62 -8.21
N THR A 228 1.68 7.25 -8.12
CA THR A 228 0.78 7.21 -9.26
C THR A 228 0.40 8.63 -9.73
N VAL A 229 0.07 9.51 -8.78
CA VAL A 229 -0.30 10.90 -9.09
C VAL A 229 0.87 11.68 -9.72
N GLU A 230 2.11 11.49 -9.22
CA GLU A 230 3.30 12.10 -9.82
C GLU A 230 3.50 11.63 -11.27
N ARG A 231 3.23 10.36 -11.58
CA ARG A 231 3.32 9.81 -12.94
C ARG A 231 2.24 10.36 -13.87
N ILE A 232 1.00 10.45 -13.40
CA ILE A 232 -0.13 10.92 -14.20
C ILE A 232 -0.02 12.43 -14.50
N TYR A 233 0.22 13.24 -13.46
CA TYR A 233 0.16 14.69 -13.55
C TYR A 233 1.51 15.37 -13.78
N GLY A 234 2.60 14.61 -13.66
CA GLY A 234 3.96 15.14 -13.68
C GLY A 234 4.34 15.92 -12.43
N GLN A 235 5.64 16.14 -12.26
CA GLN A 235 6.22 16.69 -11.02
C GLN A 235 5.68 18.07 -10.63
N ARG A 236 5.50 18.97 -11.62
CA ARG A 236 5.07 20.36 -11.35
C ARG A 236 3.67 20.42 -10.78
N LEU A 237 2.72 19.73 -11.43
CA LEU A 237 1.33 19.73 -10.98
C LEU A 237 1.17 18.93 -9.68
N TYR A 238 1.90 17.83 -9.54
CA TYR A 238 1.96 17.07 -8.30
C TYR A 238 2.46 17.93 -7.11
N ALA A 239 3.52 18.75 -7.31
CA ALA A 239 3.99 19.68 -6.29
C ALA A 239 2.91 20.71 -5.89
N ILE A 240 2.20 21.26 -6.87
CA ILE A 240 1.10 22.21 -6.64
C ILE A 240 -0.04 21.53 -5.85
N ILE A 241 -0.41 20.30 -6.23
CA ILE A 241 -1.44 19.52 -5.52
C ILE A 241 -1.00 19.27 -4.07
N TYR A 242 0.21 18.78 -3.84
CA TYR A 242 0.71 18.47 -2.49
C TYR A 242 0.78 19.73 -1.60
N LEU A 243 1.46 20.77 -2.06
CA LEU A 243 1.65 22.00 -1.29
C LEU A 243 0.33 22.78 -1.12
N GLY A 244 -0.46 22.89 -2.18
CA GLY A 244 -1.73 23.60 -2.17
C GLY A 244 -2.75 22.94 -1.24
N SER A 245 -2.90 21.64 -1.31
CA SER A 245 -3.80 20.90 -0.41
C SER A 245 -3.28 20.86 1.04
N GLY A 246 -1.96 20.81 1.24
CA GLY A 246 -1.35 20.96 2.56
C GLY A 246 -1.66 22.31 3.20
N LEU A 247 -1.48 23.40 2.46
CA LEU A 247 -1.82 24.75 2.90
C LEU A 247 -3.32 24.90 3.20
N LEU A 248 -4.18 24.44 2.30
CA LEU A 248 -5.64 24.46 2.49
C LEU A 248 -6.06 23.61 3.70
N GLY A 249 -5.50 22.41 3.85
CA GLY A 249 -5.76 21.55 5.01
C GLY A 249 -5.33 22.20 6.32
N SER A 250 -4.15 22.84 6.34
CA SER A 250 -3.69 23.61 7.49
C SER A 250 -4.61 24.79 7.80
N ALA A 251 -5.07 25.53 6.79
CA ALA A 251 -6.00 26.65 6.97
C ALA A 251 -7.38 26.16 7.46
N LEU A 252 -7.91 25.07 6.90
CA LEU A 252 -9.16 24.49 7.36
C LEU A 252 -9.07 23.98 8.80
N SER A 253 -7.94 23.40 9.20
CA SER A 253 -7.75 22.96 10.58
C SER A 253 -7.88 24.09 11.60
N LEU A 254 -7.51 25.33 11.25
CA LEU A 254 -7.67 26.49 12.12
C LEU A 254 -9.14 26.85 12.34
N HIS A 255 -9.99 26.55 11.37
CA HIS A 255 -11.42 26.87 11.46
C HIS A 255 -12.17 25.87 12.37
N PHE A 256 -11.78 24.61 12.33
CA PHE A 256 -12.50 23.53 13.04
C PHE A 256 -11.84 23.14 14.38
N ALA A 257 -10.56 23.46 14.57
CA ALA A 257 -9.86 23.15 15.81
C ALA A 257 -10.12 24.17 16.93
N ALA A 258 -10.01 23.74 18.19
CA ALA A 258 -10.01 24.65 19.32
C ALA A 258 -8.87 25.67 19.18
N GLN A 259 -9.08 26.94 19.62
CA GLN A 259 -8.13 28.04 19.41
C GLN A 259 -6.68 27.75 19.84
N LYS A 260 -6.48 26.89 20.84
CA LYS A 260 -5.15 26.50 21.36
C LYS A 260 -4.67 25.14 20.86
N ALA A 261 -5.44 24.46 19.99
CA ALA A 261 -5.02 23.17 19.45
C ALA A 261 -3.88 23.37 18.46
N VAL A 262 -2.79 22.62 18.65
CA VAL A 262 -1.67 22.60 17.71
C VAL A 262 -1.95 21.56 16.63
N SER A 263 -2.07 22.03 15.39
CA SER A 263 -2.28 21.18 14.22
C SER A 263 -0.94 20.93 13.51
N VAL A 264 -0.65 19.68 13.21
CA VAL A 264 0.54 19.23 12.46
C VAL A 264 0.19 18.00 11.62
N GLY A 265 0.94 17.75 10.57
CA GLY A 265 0.90 16.54 9.75
C GLY A 265 0.67 16.80 8.27
N ALA A 266 1.19 15.90 7.46
CA ALA A 266 1.02 15.92 6.01
C ALA A 266 -0.38 15.48 5.55
N SER A 267 -1.30 15.15 6.46
CA SER A 267 -2.60 14.54 6.12
C SER A 267 -3.42 15.36 5.13
N GLY A 268 -3.45 16.69 5.27
CA GLY A 268 -4.13 17.56 4.30
C GLY A 268 -3.57 17.43 2.88
N ALA A 269 -2.24 17.38 2.75
CA ALA A 269 -1.57 17.15 1.47
C ALA A 269 -1.85 15.74 0.93
N VAL A 270 -1.77 14.71 1.77
CA VAL A 270 -2.05 13.31 1.41
C VAL A 270 -3.50 13.16 0.93
N PHE A 271 -4.47 13.76 1.61
CA PHE A 271 -5.87 13.76 1.16
C PHE A 271 -6.06 14.46 -0.19
N GLY A 272 -5.36 15.57 -0.43
CA GLY A 272 -5.40 16.24 -1.73
C GLY A 272 -4.81 15.39 -2.86
N VAL A 273 -3.69 14.72 -2.61
CA VAL A 273 -3.08 13.77 -3.54
C VAL A 273 -4.02 12.58 -3.81
N THR A 274 -4.63 12.02 -2.76
CA THR A 274 -5.62 10.94 -2.92
C THR A 274 -6.85 11.41 -3.70
N GLY A 275 -7.32 12.64 -3.46
CA GLY A 275 -8.40 13.25 -4.23
C GLY A 275 -8.06 13.40 -5.71
N ALA A 276 -6.83 13.80 -6.04
CA ALA A 276 -6.37 13.89 -7.43
C ALA A 276 -6.32 12.51 -8.10
N LEU A 277 -5.90 11.46 -7.37
CA LEU A 277 -5.96 10.09 -7.87
C LEU A 277 -7.41 9.66 -8.17
N LEU A 278 -8.34 9.96 -7.26
CA LEU A 278 -9.76 9.65 -7.47
C LEU A 278 -10.31 10.35 -8.71
N VAL A 279 -9.99 11.63 -8.92
CA VAL A 279 -10.39 12.37 -10.12
C VAL A 279 -9.84 11.71 -11.38
N ALA A 280 -8.58 11.29 -11.38
CA ALA A 280 -7.98 10.59 -12.52
C ALA A 280 -8.72 9.28 -12.84
N VAL A 281 -9.07 8.48 -11.80
CA VAL A 281 -9.81 7.22 -11.97
C VAL A 281 -11.23 7.43 -12.49
N LEU A 282 -11.90 8.53 -12.08
CA LEU A 282 -13.28 8.82 -12.52
C LEU A 282 -13.37 9.41 -13.93
N GLN A 283 -12.25 9.87 -14.49
CA GLN A 283 -12.19 10.45 -15.85
C GLN A 283 -11.83 9.41 -16.93
N HIS A 284 -11.45 8.22 -16.52
CA HIS A 284 -11.10 7.08 -17.37
C HIS A 284 -12.01 5.89 -17.13
#